data_28ba9e32c48fe3d64c5ecee66808a45c
#
_entry.id   28ba9e32c48fe3d64c5ecee66808a45c
#
_cell.length_a   1.000
_cell.length_b   1.000
_cell.length_c   1.000
_cell.angle_alpha   90.00
_cell.angle_beta   90.00
_cell.angle_gamma   90.00
#
_symmetry.space_group_name_H-M   'P 1'
#
loop_
_entity.id
_entity.type
_entity.pdbx_description
1 polymer ?
#
loop_
_entity_poly.entity_id
_entity_poly.type
_entity_poly.pdbx_seq_one_letter_code
_entity_poly.pdbx_strand_id
1 'polypeptide(L)'
;ASDVYKRQQYVCDSSAPNFMAELTDALAATGATIAFDATGGGTLAGQILQCMEAAINRKAKEYSRYGSAVHKQVYLYGHLDTRPTEVHRTFGMAWGMGGWLLFPFLQKIGDEATQALRQRVAAELKTTFASHYARTVSLAGALSAESIAFYGPRNTGAKVLIDPSL
;
A
#
# COMPACT_ATOMS: atom_id res chain seq x y z
N ALA A 1 9.79 -8.59 -0.58
CA ALA A 1 9.54 -7.54 -1.58
C ALA A 1 9.45 -8.11 -3.00
N SER A 2 10.35 -9.01 -3.41
CA SER A 2 10.38 -9.52 -4.79
C SER A 2 9.09 -10.24 -5.24
N ASP A 3 8.32 -10.80 -4.34
CA ASP A 3 7.14 -11.60 -4.70
C ASP A 3 5.88 -10.76 -4.97
N VAL A 4 5.75 -9.65 -4.28
CA VAL A 4 4.69 -8.68 -4.52
C VAL A 4 4.92 -8.01 -5.89
N TYR A 5 6.17 -7.72 -6.26
CA TYR A 5 6.52 -7.03 -7.50
C TYR A 5 6.33 -7.85 -8.77
N LYS A 6 6.41 -9.17 -8.71
CA LYS A 6 6.30 -10.04 -9.90
C LYS A 6 4.94 -9.99 -10.61
N ARG A 7 3.91 -9.47 -9.97
CA ARG A 7 2.54 -9.38 -10.51
C ARG A 7 2.04 -7.96 -10.70
N GLN A 8 2.85 -6.97 -10.35
CA GLN A 8 2.50 -5.57 -10.53
C GLN A 8 2.89 -5.11 -11.93
N GLN A 9 1.99 -4.41 -12.59
CA GLN A 9 2.25 -3.80 -13.88
C GLN A 9 3.13 -2.55 -13.73
N TYR A 10 2.94 -1.81 -12.65
CA TYR A 10 3.69 -0.60 -12.33
C TYR A 10 4.24 -0.69 -10.91
N VAL A 11 5.50 -0.33 -10.74
CA VAL A 11 6.17 -0.25 -9.43
C VAL A 11 6.82 1.12 -9.34
N CYS A 12 6.43 1.92 -8.34
CA CYS A 12 6.98 3.25 -8.08
C CYS A 12 7.65 3.26 -6.70
N ASP A 13 8.90 3.68 -6.63
CA ASP A 13 9.63 3.81 -5.38
C ASP A 13 9.31 5.15 -4.72
N SER A 14 8.61 5.12 -3.57
CA SER A 14 8.21 6.33 -2.85
C SER A 14 9.38 7.14 -2.27
N SER A 15 10.58 6.59 -2.26
CA SER A 15 11.80 7.28 -1.84
C SER A 15 12.56 7.94 -3.01
N ALA A 16 12.20 7.62 -4.24
CA ALA A 16 12.88 8.15 -5.43
C ALA A 16 12.48 9.60 -5.73
N PRO A 17 13.40 10.44 -6.23
CA PRO A 17 13.10 11.85 -6.56
C PRO A 17 12.01 12.03 -7.61
N ASN A 18 11.82 11.05 -8.50
CA ASN A 18 10.83 11.04 -9.59
C ASN A 18 9.52 10.34 -9.22
N PHE A 19 9.34 9.92 -7.94
CA PHE A 19 8.18 9.17 -7.46
C PHE A 19 6.84 9.75 -7.92
N MET A 20 6.62 11.06 -7.72
CA MET A 20 5.36 11.72 -8.05
C MET A 20 5.04 11.65 -9.55
N ALA A 21 6.06 11.77 -10.40
CA ALA A 21 5.91 11.69 -11.85
C ALA A 21 5.56 10.26 -12.28
N GLU A 22 6.33 9.27 -11.83
CA GLU A 22 6.10 7.85 -12.12
C GLU A 22 4.74 7.38 -11.63
N LEU A 23 4.35 7.74 -10.40
CA LEU A 23 3.03 7.39 -9.86
C LEU A 23 1.91 8.04 -10.67
N THR A 24 2.06 9.31 -11.07
CA THR A 24 1.07 9.98 -11.92
C THR A 24 0.92 9.29 -13.27
N ASP A 25 2.03 8.86 -13.90
CA ASP A 25 2.02 8.12 -15.16
C ASP A 25 1.31 6.77 -15.02
N ALA A 26 1.62 6.01 -13.97
CA ALA A 26 0.97 4.75 -13.65
C ALA A 26 -0.54 4.92 -13.42
N LEU A 27 -0.94 5.94 -12.68
CA LEU A 27 -2.35 6.25 -12.42
C LEU A 27 -3.08 6.73 -13.68
N ALA A 28 -2.43 7.49 -14.56
CA ALA A 28 -3.01 7.90 -15.83
C ALA A 28 -3.22 6.71 -16.79
N ALA A 29 -2.32 5.72 -16.77
CA ALA A 29 -2.42 4.51 -17.57
C ALA A 29 -3.50 3.55 -17.03
N THR A 30 -3.64 3.41 -15.72
CA THR A 30 -4.59 2.47 -15.10
C THR A 30 -5.97 3.06 -14.83
N GLY A 31 -6.07 4.36 -14.67
CA GLY A 31 -7.30 5.04 -14.23
C GLY A 31 -7.68 4.75 -12.78
N ALA A 32 -6.74 4.28 -11.96
CA ALA A 32 -7.01 3.91 -10.56
C ALA A 32 -7.36 5.15 -9.72
N THR A 33 -8.46 5.04 -8.96
CA THR A 33 -8.98 6.09 -8.06
C THR A 33 -9.13 5.62 -6.62
N ILE A 34 -8.67 4.40 -6.31
CA ILE A 34 -8.65 3.82 -4.98
C ILE A 34 -7.23 3.36 -4.67
N ALA A 35 -6.73 3.69 -3.49
CA ALA A 35 -5.46 3.23 -2.97
C ALA A 35 -5.56 2.70 -1.55
N PHE A 36 -4.68 1.77 -1.20
CA PHE A 36 -4.51 1.23 0.14
C PHE A 36 -3.10 1.55 0.63
N ASP A 37 -3.01 2.32 1.71
CA ASP A 37 -1.74 2.75 2.31
C ASP A 37 -1.44 1.96 3.59
N ALA A 38 -0.38 1.17 3.55
CA ALA A 38 0.14 0.42 4.69
C ALA A 38 1.04 1.27 5.60
N THR A 39 1.51 2.42 5.12
CA THR A 39 2.44 3.30 5.82
C THR A 39 1.73 4.10 6.89
N GLY A 40 0.62 4.74 6.54
CA GLY A 40 -0.30 5.43 7.44
C GLY A 40 0.12 6.83 7.83
N GLY A 41 1.38 7.07 8.17
CA GLY A 41 1.91 8.39 8.54
C GLY A 41 2.67 9.09 7.41
N GLY A 42 3.12 10.32 7.69
CA GLY A 42 3.85 11.14 6.72
C GLY A 42 2.97 11.66 5.59
N THR A 43 3.54 11.85 4.41
CA THR A 43 2.90 12.56 3.28
C THR A 43 2.35 11.64 2.19
N LEU A 44 2.58 10.32 2.26
CA LEU A 44 2.29 9.38 1.18
C LEU A 44 0.82 9.38 0.74
N ALA A 45 -0.11 9.35 1.67
CA ALA A 45 -1.56 9.38 1.35
C ALA A 45 -1.95 10.65 0.58
N GLY A 46 -1.41 11.80 0.99
CA GLY A 46 -1.60 13.08 0.30
C GLY A 46 -0.99 13.08 -1.10
N GLN A 47 0.21 12.54 -1.25
CA GLN A 47 0.92 12.40 -2.54
C GLN A 47 0.13 11.51 -3.52
N ILE A 48 -0.43 10.40 -3.03
CA ILE A 48 -1.27 9.51 -3.85
C ILE A 48 -2.50 10.27 -4.37
N LEU A 49 -3.21 11.01 -3.52
CA LEU A 49 -4.36 11.82 -3.93
C LEU A 49 -3.97 12.90 -4.97
N GLN A 50 -2.82 13.55 -4.79
CA GLN A 50 -2.30 14.52 -5.75
C GLN A 50 -2.01 13.89 -7.10
N CYS A 51 -1.35 12.73 -7.14
CA CYS A 51 -1.07 12.01 -8.37
C CYS A 51 -2.35 11.51 -9.06
N MET A 52 -3.36 11.06 -8.31
CA MET A 52 -4.67 10.70 -8.87
C MET A 52 -5.34 11.90 -9.55
N GLU A 53 -5.37 13.06 -8.88
CA GLU A 53 -5.94 14.27 -9.46
C GLU A 53 -5.17 14.74 -10.69
N ALA A 54 -3.84 14.73 -10.62
CA ALA A 54 -2.98 15.09 -11.75
C ALA A 54 -3.21 14.15 -12.96
N ALA A 55 -3.34 12.85 -12.72
CA ALA A 55 -3.61 11.84 -13.75
C ALA A 55 -4.98 12.05 -14.42
N ILE A 56 -6.02 12.37 -13.62
CA ILE A 56 -7.37 12.66 -14.13
C ILE A 56 -7.35 13.95 -14.96
N ASN A 57 -6.69 15.00 -14.48
CA ASN A 57 -6.64 16.30 -15.15
C ASN A 57 -5.86 16.27 -16.48
N ARG A 58 -4.96 15.31 -16.72
CA ARG A 58 -4.34 15.11 -18.04
C ARG A 58 -5.35 14.85 -19.17
N LYS A 59 -6.53 14.33 -18.83
CA LYS A 59 -7.62 14.02 -19.78
C LYS A 59 -8.75 15.04 -19.71
N ALA A 60 -8.66 16.04 -18.83
CA ALA A 60 -9.68 17.07 -18.69
C ALA A 60 -9.71 17.98 -19.93
N LYS A 61 -10.91 18.22 -20.45
CA LYS A 61 -11.15 19.12 -21.60
C LYS A 61 -11.40 20.56 -21.17
N GLU A 62 -11.83 20.75 -19.95
CA GLU A 62 -12.24 22.05 -19.39
C GLU A 62 -11.60 22.28 -18.03
N TYR A 63 -11.34 23.54 -17.73
CA TYR A 63 -10.87 23.94 -16.40
C TYR A 63 -11.99 23.87 -15.36
N SER A 64 -11.72 23.26 -14.23
CA SER A 64 -12.61 23.28 -13.07
C SER A 64 -11.90 23.92 -11.87
N ARG A 65 -12.52 24.96 -11.31
CA ARG A 65 -12.04 25.64 -10.09
C ARG A 65 -11.93 24.69 -8.89
N TYR A 66 -12.77 23.66 -8.84
CA TYR A 66 -12.85 22.72 -7.71
C TYR A 66 -12.12 21.39 -7.98
N GLY A 67 -11.40 21.31 -9.09
CA GLY A 67 -10.75 20.07 -9.54
C GLY A 67 -11.73 19.11 -10.22
N SER A 68 -11.30 17.86 -10.36
CA SER A 68 -12.11 16.83 -11.00
C SER A 68 -13.31 16.42 -10.14
N ALA A 69 -14.41 16.03 -10.79
CA ALA A 69 -15.59 15.45 -10.12
C ALA A 69 -15.42 13.95 -9.79
N VAL A 70 -14.30 13.34 -10.22
CA VAL A 70 -14.02 11.92 -9.97
C VAL A 70 -13.60 11.76 -8.53
N HIS A 71 -14.31 10.91 -7.77
CA HIS A 71 -13.97 10.64 -6.38
C HIS A 71 -12.68 9.80 -6.28
N LYS A 72 -11.74 10.26 -5.46
CA LYS A 72 -10.48 9.60 -5.16
C LYS A 72 -10.50 9.13 -3.71
N GLN A 73 -10.10 7.89 -3.45
CA GLN A 73 -10.15 7.32 -2.10
C GLN A 73 -8.80 6.73 -1.70
N VAL A 74 -8.28 7.10 -0.53
CA VAL A 74 -7.16 6.42 0.12
C VAL A 74 -7.63 5.76 1.41
N TYR A 75 -7.36 4.47 1.56
CA TYR A 75 -7.61 3.70 2.76
C TYR A 75 -6.30 3.46 3.51
N LEU A 76 -6.23 3.93 4.76
CA LEU A 76 -5.13 3.66 5.67
C LEU A 76 -5.40 2.34 6.40
N TYR A 77 -4.59 1.32 6.18
CA TYR A 77 -4.76 0.02 6.85
C TYR A 77 -3.52 -0.42 7.65
N GLY A 78 -2.45 0.36 7.60
CA GLY A 78 -1.22 0.14 8.34
C GLY A 78 -0.79 1.36 9.15
N HIS A 79 0.25 1.18 9.95
CA HIS A 79 0.82 2.22 10.81
C HIS A 79 2.33 1.99 10.95
N LEU A 80 3.01 1.83 9.82
CA LEU A 80 4.47 1.64 9.77
C LEU A 80 5.20 2.94 10.11
N ASP A 81 4.70 4.06 9.59
CA ASP A 81 5.15 5.41 9.95
C ASP A 81 4.24 5.96 11.04
N THR A 82 4.82 6.25 12.21
CA THR A 82 4.10 6.75 13.38
C THR A 82 3.97 8.28 13.42
N ARG A 83 4.52 8.99 12.42
CA ARG A 83 4.34 10.44 12.29
C ARG A 83 2.88 10.78 11.95
N PRO A 84 2.45 12.02 12.20
CA PRO A 84 1.13 12.48 11.74
C PRO A 84 0.95 12.29 10.25
N THR A 85 -0.28 11.95 9.82
CA THR A 85 -0.63 11.93 8.40
C THR A 85 -0.82 13.35 7.91
N GLU A 86 0.01 13.78 6.98
CA GLU A 86 0.02 15.13 6.43
C GLU A 86 -0.67 15.18 5.07
N VAL A 87 -1.57 16.14 4.88
CA VAL A 87 -2.35 16.26 3.66
C VAL A 87 -2.29 17.69 3.13
N HIS A 88 -1.62 17.88 1.98
CA HIS A 88 -1.66 19.12 1.21
C HIS A 88 -2.81 19.07 0.19
N ARG A 89 -3.86 19.83 0.41
CA ARG A 89 -5.10 19.78 -0.38
C ARG A 89 -4.96 20.46 -1.74
N THR A 90 -4.24 19.83 -2.66
CA THR A 90 -4.05 20.28 -4.05
C THR A 90 -4.72 19.34 -5.07
N PHE A 91 -5.58 18.45 -4.60
CA PHE A 91 -6.19 17.37 -5.38
C PHE A 91 -7.71 17.52 -5.56
N GLY A 92 -8.19 18.74 -5.65
CA GLY A 92 -9.62 19.03 -5.84
C GLY A 92 -10.47 18.75 -4.61
N MET A 93 -11.79 18.66 -4.80
CA MET A 93 -12.76 18.53 -3.69
C MET A 93 -13.47 17.16 -3.64
N ALA A 94 -13.32 16.31 -4.67
CA ALA A 94 -13.93 14.98 -4.72
C ALA A 94 -12.96 13.91 -4.23
N TRP A 95 -12.80 13.77 -2.91
CA TRP A 95 -11.88 12.78 -2.31
C TRP A 95 -12.33 12.34 -0.93
N GLY A 96 -11.78 11.20 -0.50
CA GLY A 96 -11.91 10.68 0.85
C GLY A 96 -10.61 10.05 1.32
N MET A 97 -10.38 10.07 2.63
CA MET A 97 -9.36 9.32 3.32
C MET A 97 -9.99 8.72 4.57
N GLY A 98 -9.69 7.45 4.85
CA GLY A 98 -10.26 6.79 6.01
C GLY A 98 -9.49 5.54 6.40
N GLY A 99 -9.68 5.10 7.64
CA GLY A 99 -9.14 3.83 8.12
C GLY A 99 -9.83 2.65 7.44
N TRP A 100 -9.08 1.57 7.24
CA TRP A 100 -9.62 0.30 6.75
C TRP A 100 -9.13 -0.84 7.64
N LEU A 101 -10.05 -1.71 8.03
CA LEU A 101 -9.75 -2.88 8.85
C LEU A 101 -10.44 -4.12 8.27
N LEU A 102 -9.70 -5.21 8.22
CA LEU A 102 -10.15 -6.45 7.60
C LEU A 102 -11.43 -7.02 8.25
N PHE A 103 -11.47 -7.10 9.58
CA PHE A 103 -12.62 -7.74 10.25
C PHE A 103 -13.96 -7.03 10.01
N PRO A 104 -14.09 -5.70 10.17
CA PRO A 104 -15.32 -4.99 9.80
C PRO A 104 -15.67 -5.12 8.33
N PHE A 105 -14.66 -5.18 7.44
CA PHE A 105 -14.89 -5.39 6.01
C PHE A 105 -15.49 -6.78 5.75
N LEU A 106 -14.94 -7.84 6.36
CA LEU A 106 -15.47 -9.21 6.21
C LEU A 106 -16.92 -9.31 6.72
N GLN A 107 -17.23 -8.66 7.84
CA GLN A 107 -18.61 -8.58 8.35
C GLN A 107 -19.55 -7.88 7.35
N LYS A 108 -19.07 -6.79 6.73
CA LYS A 108 -19.85 -6.01 5.76
C LYS A 108 -20.17 -6.79 4.49
N ILE A 109 -19.23 -7.59 3.97
CA ILE A 109 -19.43 -8.38 2.74
C ILE A 109 -20.21 -9.67 2.96
N GLY A 110 -20.38 -10.11 4.21
CA GLY A 110 -21.12 -11.30 4.59
C GLY A 110 -20.34 -12.61 4.45
N ASP A 111 -20.95 -13.69 4.91
CA ASP A 111 -20.29 -14.99 5.06
C ASP A 111 -19.90 -15.62 3.72
N GLU A 112 -20.78 -15.58 2.73
CA GLU A 112 -20.52 -16.18 1.42
C GLU A 112 -19.29 -15.58 0.74
N ALA A 113 -19.24 -14.25 0.63
CA ALA A 113 -18.11 -13.55 0.04
C ALA A 113 -16.83 -13.74 0.88
N THR A 114 -16.95 -13.77 2.22
CA THR A 114 -15.83 -14.06 3.12
C THR A 114 -15.27 -15.46 2.88
N GLN A 115 -16.12 -16.48 2.72
CA GLN A 115 -15.65 -17.84 2.43
C GLN A 115 -14.99 -17.94 1.05
N ALA A 116 -15.52 -17.24 0.04
CA ALA A 116 -14.89 -17.18 -1.28
C ALA A 116 -13.47 -16.59 -1.21
N LEU A 117 -13.26 -15.51 -0.44
CA LEU A 117 -11.94 -14.94 -0.20
C LEU A 117 -11.00 -15.92 0.51
N ARG A 118 -11.47 -16.63 1.54
CA ARG A 118 -10.68 -17.65 2.26
C ARG A 118 -10.26 -18.80 1.36
N GLN A 119 -11.20 -19.31 0.53
CA GLN A 119 -10.90 -20.36 -0.44
C GLN A 119 -9.84 -19.92 -1.45
N ARG A 120 -9.94 -18.69 -1.94
CA ARG A 120 -8.93 -18.13 -2.84
C ARG A 120 -7.56 -18.06 -2.18
N VAL A 121 -7.47 -17.57 -0.93
CA VAL A 121 -6.21 -17.54 -0.19
C VAL A 121 -5.63 -18.95 -0.03
N ALA A 122 -6.44 -19.94 0.33
CA ALA A 122 -6.00 -21.31 0.49
C ALA A 122 -5.49 -21.92 -0.83
N ALA A 123 -6.21 -21.70 -1.92
CA ALA A 123 -5.85 -22.20 -3.25
C ALA A 123 -4.55 -21.55 -3.79
N GLU A 124 -4.33 -20.29 -3.48
CA GLU A 124 -3.20 -19.50 -3.99
C GLU A 124 -2.07 -19.31 -2.96
N LEU A 125 -2.06 -20.09 -1.85
CA LEU A 125 -1.12 -19.91 -0.75
C LEU A 125 0.35 -20.01 -1.18
N LYS A 126 0.65 -20.92 -2.13
CA LYS A 126 2.01 -21.14 -2.66
C LYS A 126 2.34 -20.29 -3.89
N THR A 127 1.44 -19.43 -4.33
CA THR A 127 1.60 -18.59 -5.53
C THR A 127 1.39 -17.11 -5.20
N THR A 128 0.15 -16.63 -5.20
CA THR A 128 -0.18 -15.23 -4.95
C THR A 128 0.20 -14.78 -3.52
N PHE A 129 -0.02 -15.66 -2.55
CA PHE A 129 0.23 -15.39 -1.13
C PHE A 129 1.51 -16.03 -0.59
N ALA A 130 2.37 -16.57 -1.47
CA ALA A 130 3.65 -17.14 -1.06
C ALA A 130 4.50 -16.11 -0.33
N SER A 131 5.14 -16.54 0.76
CA SER A 131 6.11 -15.74 1.48
C SER A 131 7.50 -16.35 1.36
N HIS A 132 8.50 -15.51 1.16
CA HIS A 132 9.90 -15.91 1.14
C HIS A 132 10.63 -15.25 2.31
N TYR A 133 11.53 -15.97 2.90
CA TYR A 133 12.35 -15.51 4.01
C TYR A 133 13.78 -15.40 3.56
N ALA A 134 14.43 -14.27 3.82
CA ALA A 134 15.82 -14.04 3.49
C ALA A 134 16.77 -14.75 4.47
N ARG A 135 16.31 -14.93 5.71
CA ARG A 135 17.07 -15.55 6.80
C ARG A 135 16.14 -16.36 7.68
N THR A 136 16.71 -17.42 8.27
CA THR A 136 16.13 -18.12 9.41
C THR A 136 17.06 -17.94 10.60
N VAL A 137 16.56 -17.56 11.75
CA VAL A 137 17.32 -17.32 12.96
C VAL A 137 16.66 -18.01 14.16
N SER A 138 17.46 -18.40 15.15
CA SER A 138 16.94 -18.87 16.43
C SER A 138 16.27 -17.73 17.22
N LEU A 139 15.54 -18.05 18.28
CA LEU A 139 14.93 -17.06 19.15
C LEU A 139 15.99 -16.11 19.75
N ALA A 140 17.14 -16.65 20.20
CA ALA A 140 18.26 -15.84 20.70
C ALA A 140 18.90 -14.99 19.57
N GLY A 141 19.08 -15.59 18.40
CA GLY A 141 19.63 -14.90 17.21
C GLY A 141 18.77 -13.74 16.75
N ALA A 142 17.44 -13.81 16.94
CA ALA A 142 16.54 -12.71 16.62
C ALA A 142 16.80 -11.45 17.47
N LEU A 143 17.35 -11.60 18.66
CA LEU A 143 17.68 -10.48 19.56
C LEU A 143 19.09 -9.93 19.34
N SER A 144 19.86 -10.47 18.41
CA SER A 144 21.20 -9.97 18.08
C SER A 144 21.14 -8.56 17.48
N ALA A 145 22.16 -7.75 17.70
CA ALA A 145 22.26 -6.41 17.12
C ALA A 145 22.17 -6.44 15.59
N GLU A 146 22.78 -7.46 14.96
CA GLU A 146 22.71 -7.65 13.50
C GLU A 146 21.28 -7.91 13.01
N SER A 147 20.56 -8.82 13.66
CA SER A 147 19.16 -9.12 13.32
C SER A 147 18.27 -7.90 13.51
N ILE A 148 18.42 -7.21 14.64
CA ILE A 148 17.66 -5.98 14.93
C ILE A 148 17.94 -4.90 13.88
N ALA A 149 19.19 -4.68 13.48
CA ALA A 149 19.54 -3.74 12.43
C ALA A 149 18.93 -4.13 11.07
N PHE A 150 18.76 -5.43 10.80
CA PHE A 150 18.19 -5.93 9.55
C PHE A 150 16.68 -5.71 9.45
N TYR A 151 15.89 -6.00 10.50
CA TYR A 151 14.43 -5.87 10.44
C TYR A 151 13.87 -4.64 11.18
N GLY A 152 14.69 -3.96 11.99
CA GLY A 152 14.29 -2.78 12.76
C GLY A 152 13.77 -1.60 11.93
N PRO A 153 14.29 -1.32 10.71
CA PRO A 153 13.79 -0.24 9.85
C PRO A 153 12.32 -0.37 9.42
N ARG A 154 11.66 -1.49 9.67
CA ARG A 154 10.24 -1.74 9.34
C ARG A 154 9.87 -1.44 7.89
N ASN A 155 10.83 -1.56 6.98
CA ASN A 155 10.57 -1.40 5.56
C ASN A 155 9.97 -2.69 4.97
N THR A 156 9.44 -2.62 3.75
CA THR A 156 8.88 -3.75 3.01
C THR A 156 9.95 -4.72 2.48
N GLY A 157 11.13 -4.71 3.07
CA GLY A 157 12.28 -5.50 2.68
C GLY A 157 12.13 -6.99 2.97
N ALA A 158 13.28 -7.64 3.04
CA ALA A 158 13.37 -9.08 3.26
C ALA A 158 12.82 -9.49 4.64
N LYS A 159 12.04 -10.57 4.68
CA LYS A 159 11.48 -11.15 5.90
C LYS A 159 12.48 -12.07 6.58
N VAL A 160 12.44 -12.12 7.91
CA VAL A 160 13.18 -13.08 8.74
C VAL A 160 12.21 -14.08 9.33
N LEU A 161 12.54 -15.37 9.22
CA LEU A 161 11.84 -16.42 9.95
C LEU A 161 12.54 -16.64 11.29
N ILE A 162 11.79 -16.59 12.36
CA ILE A 162 12.28 -16.98 13.68
C ILE A 162 11.85 -18.43 13.90
N ASP A 163 12.83 -19.33 14.03
CA ASP A 163 12.61 -20.74 14.31
C ASP A 163 13.04 -21.04 15.75
N PRO A 164 12.07 -21.27 16.66
CA PRO A 164 12.38 -21.54 18.06
C PRO A 164 13.10 -22.88 18.30
N SER A 165 13.16 -23.75 17.29
CA SER A 165 13.82 -25.06 17.40
C SER A 165 15.33 -25.02 17.11
N LEU A 166 15.86 -23.87 16.67
CA LEU A 166 17.29 -23.63 16.41
C LEU A 166 18.05 -23.18 17.66
#